data_382b96289acdb728cada16108e679602
#
_entry.id   382b96289acdb728cada16108e679602
#
_cell.length_a   1.000
_cell.length_b   1.000
_cell.length_c   1.000
_cell.angle_alpha   90.00
_cell.angle_beta   90.00
_cell.angle_gamma   90.00
#
_symmetry.space_group_name_H-M   'P 1'
#
loop_
_entity.id
_entity.type
_entity.pdbx_description
1 polymer ?
#
loop_
_entity_poly.entity_id
_entity_poly.type
_entity_poly.pdbx_seq_one_letter_code
_entity_poly.pdbx_strand_id
1 'polypeptide(L)'
;MSNQTSDIEFIVGIPSYMEADSISFVTKQIDRGLNEYFGNLKCIILNVDNNSDDDTKGAFLSTPTKTPKHYITTPAGIKGKGNNILNLFNFAKKQSDTLKGIVVVDADLRSIVPEWIKYLGEPILEGNDLVLPLYSRHQFDGTITNHICYPLFYGLLGEDLRQPIGGEFGFSPRLMNYWLEQKWNTSTQQYGIDIFMTLHAIFGNFKICESGIGAKIHKASAPKLGPMFTQVITTLFDILLSKESSWIDIQTHRPTQKKRFGLKRLGPPQALKIDIRELKEKLRNEYYPREKLLKKHLSDYANMELEKMFLQDVYSIGILMWTQVVYHLLFSYRNGSTQTKKDIVEALKPLYFTRSVTFNYQTWRYSTKYVEEAILEQAKAFASQKPYYLGLHVNNATKKAAKLIV
;
A
#
# COMPACT_ATOMS: atom_id res chain seq x y z
N MET A 1 20.85 2.22 34.20
CA MET A 1 20.02 1.18 33.60
C MET A 1 20.84 0.57 32.47
N SER A 2 21.28 -0.66 32.65
CA SER A 2 22.35 -1.35 31.91
C SER A 2 21.96 -1.69 30.47
N ASN A 3 22.90 -1.56 29.56
CA ASN A 3 22.95 -1.98 28.17
C ASN A 3 22.44 -3.43 27.93
N GLN A 4 21.13 -3.67 27.93
CA GLN A 4 20.53 -4.98 27.56
C GLN A 4 20.07 -5.07 26.11
N THR A 5 20.45 -4.13 25.24
CA THR A 5 19.96 -4.06 23.85
C THR A 5 20.97 -4.52 22.80
N SER A 6 22.14 -5.03 23.16
CA SER A 6 23.21 -5.29 22.18
C SER A 6 23.12 -6.60 21.38
N ASP A 7 22.12 -7.46 21.65
CA ASP A 7 22.08 -8.81 21.04
C ASP A 7 20.69 -9.19 20.50
N ILE A 8 19.88 -8.21 20.07
CA ILE A 8 18.54 -8.50 19.53
C ILE A 8 18.67 -9.14 18.15
N GLU A 9 18.03 -10.30 17.98
CA GLU A 9 18.06 -11.06 16.73
C GLU A 9 16.78 -10.92 15.91
N PHE A 10 15.63 -10.60 16.57
CA PHE A 10 14.35 -10.46 15.87
C PHE A 10 13.47 -9.38 16.50
N ILE A 11 12.90 -8.51 15.66
CA ILE A 11 12.05 -7.40 16.10
C ILE A 11 10.65 -7.58 15.52
N VAL A 12 9.62 -7.43 16.36
CA VAL A 12 8.26 -7.19 15.87
C VAL A 12 7.84 -5.76 16.24
N GLY A 13 7.69 -4.92 15.21
CA GLY A 13 7.31 -3.52 15.34
C GLY A 13 5.81 -3.31 15.24
N ILE A 14 5.27 -2.46 16.10
CA ILE A 14 3.85 -2.07 16.12
C ILE A 14 3.80 -0.54 15.96
N PRO A 15 3.63 0.01 14.74
CA PRO A 15 3.35 1.42 14.55
C PRO A 15 1.95 1.73 15.09
N SER A 16 1.82 2.76 15.93
CA SER A 16 0.54 3.11 16.55
C SER A 16 0.25 4.62 16.55
N TYR A 17 -1.03 4.94 16.57
CA TYR A 17 -1.57 6.27 16.85
C TYR A 17 -3.03 6.17 17.29
N MET A 18 -3.33 6.46 18.57
CA MET A 18 -4.67 6.37 19.17
C MET A 18 -5.25 4.95 19.10
N GLU A 19 -4.52 3.97 19.68
CA GLU A 19 -4.84 2.54 19.60
C GLU A 19 -4.94 1.86 20.99
N ALA A 20 -5.31 2.64 22.04
CA ALA A 20 -5.45 2.14 23.42
C ALA A 20 -6.41 0.93 23.54
N ASP A 21 -7.45 0.87 22.71
CA ASP A 21 -8.48 -0.18 22.72
C ASP A 21 -8.06 -1.47 22.00
N SER A 22 -7.00 -1.47 21.20
CA SER A 22 -6.61 -2.61 20.34
C SER A 22 -5.18 -3.12 20.61
N ILE A 23 -4.25 -2.24 20.96
CA ILE A 23 -2.82 -2.57 21.04
C ILE A 23 -2.50 -3.70 22.01
N SER A 24 -3.23 -3.83 23.13
CA SER A 24 -3.04 -4.91 24.10
C SER A 24 -3.33 -6.29 23.48
N PHE A 25 -4.38 -6.40 22.67
CA PHE A 25 -4.71 -7.65 21.98
C PHE A 25 -3.62 -8.01 20.97
N VAL A 26 -3.22 -7.07 20.12
CA VAL A 26 -2.17 -7.27 19.12
C VAL A 26 -0.86 -7.69 19.79
N THR A 27 -0.44 -6.99 20.86
CA THR A 27 0.77 -7.31 21.62
C THR A 27 0.75 -8.74 22.17
N LYS A 28 -0.39 -9.20 22.70
CA LYS A 28 -0.51 -10.58 23.21
C LYS A 28 -0.38 -11.63 22.11
N GLN A 29 -0.95 -11.39 20.92
CA GLN A 29 -0.81 -12.33 19.79
C GLN A 29 0.62 -12.40 19.30
N ILE A 30 1.30 -11.25 19.21
CA ILE A 30 2.72 -11.18 18.87
C ILE A 30 3.57 -11.96 19.87
N ASP A 31 3.38 -11.72 21.18
CA ASP A 31 4.13 -12.41 22.24
C ASP A 31 3.98 -13.94 22.14
N ARG A 32 2.74 -14.42 21.91
CA ARG A 32 2.50 -15.86 21.69
C ARG A 32 3.24 -16.37 20.47
N GLY A 33 3.15 -15.66 19.34
CA GLY A 33 3.82 -16.05 18.10
C GLY A 33 5.34 -16.09 18.22
N LEU A 34 5.95 -15.10 18.90
CA LEU A 34 7.37 -15.08 19.14
C LEU A 34 7.81 -16.24 20.04
N ASN A 35 7.09 -16.51 21.12
CA ASN A 35 7.43 -17.60 22.03
C ASN A 35 7.24 -18.98 21.39
N GLU A 36 6.25 -19.15 20.52
CA GLU A 36 5.93 -20.43 19.87
C GLU A 36 6.87 -20.75 18.71
N TYR A 37 7.19 -19.76 17.85
CA TYR A 37 7.88 -19.99 16.59
C TYR A 37 9.32 -19.46 16.56
N PHE A 38 9.67 -18.52 17.45
CA PHE A 38 10.99 -17.87 17.47
C PHE A 38 11.64 -17.93 18.86
N GLY A 39 11.24 -18.88 19.71
CA GLY A 39 11.73 -19.00 21.09
C GLY A 39 13.26 -19.28 21.22
N ASN A 40 13.91 -19.65 20.13
CA ASN A 40 15.36 -19.82 20.03
C ASN A 40 16.12 -18.53 19.68
N LEU A 41 15.41 -17.42 19.42
CA LEU A 41 15.99 -16.13 19.09
C LEU A 41 15.77 -15.12 20.23
N LYS A 42 16.67 -14.16 20.34
CA LYS A 42 16.49 -13.01 21.23
C LYS A 42 15.55 -11.99 20.58
N CYS A 43 14.28 -12.12 20.88
CA CYS A 43 13.21 -11.31 20.30
C CYS A 43 12.86 -10.09 21.17
N ILE A 44 12.34 -9.02 20.53
CA ILE A 44 11.73 -7.86 21.20
C ILE A 44 10.44 -7.43 20.49
N ILE A 45 9.47 -6.97 21.28
CA ILE A 45 8.27 -6.28 20.76
C ILE A 45 8.48 -4.79 20.92
N LEU A 46 8.48 -4.06 19.81
CA LEU A 46 8.71 -2.62 19.76
C LEU A 46 7.45 -1.87 19.36
N ASN A 47 6.84 -1.15 20.28
CA ASN A 47 5.80 -0.19 19.92
C ASN A 47 6.43 1.13 19.53
N VAL A 48 6.04 1.64 18.36
CA VAL A 48 6.49 2.93 17.83
C VAL A 48 5.27 3.83 17.65
N ASP A 49 5.14 4.80 18.52
CA ASP A 49 3.93 5.61 18.64
C ASP A 49 4.10 7.04 18.09
N ASN A 50 3.04 7.61 17.56
CA ASN A 50 2.99 8.99 17.05
C ASN A 50 2.56 10.00 18.13
N ASN A 51 3.02 9.85 19.36
CA ASN A 51 2.59 10.67 20.51
C ASN A 51 1.05 10.66 20.65
N SER A 52 0.50 9.47 20.87
CA SER A 52 -0.93 9.31 21.11
C SER A 52 -1.38 10.06 22.37
N ASP A 53 -2.51 10.75 22.27
CA ASP A 53 -3.10 11.51 23.35
C ASP A 53 -4.02 10.63 24.23
N ASP A 54 -4.32 9.38 23.79
CA ASP A 54 -5.00 8.36 24.57
C ASP A 54 -4.02 7.48 25.36
N ASP A 55 -4.50 6.50 26.11
CA ASP A 55 -3.66 5.60 26.89
C ASP A 55 -2.99 4.47 26.08
N THR A 56 -2.66 4.69 24.80
CA THR A 56 -1.96 3.69 23.96
C THR A 56 -0.68 3.19 24.64
N LYS A 57 0.13 4.10 25.18
CA LYS A 57 1.38 3.76 25.90
C LYS A 57 1.12 2.89 27.14
N GLY A 58 0.17 3.30 27.97
CA GLY A 58 -0.17 2.55 29.18
C GLY A 58 -0.72 1.16 28.86
N ALA A 59 -1.64 1.07 27.88
CA ALA A 59 -2.20 -0.18 27.39
C ALA A 59 -1.12 -1.14 26.86
N PHE A 60 -0.15 -0.65 26.09
CA PHE A 60 0.98 -1.45 25.63
C PHE A 60 1.86 -1.92 26.79
N LEU A 61 2.32 -0.99 27.63
CA LEU A 61 3.28 -1.31 28.71
C LEU A 61 2.70 -2.21 29.80
N SER A 62 1.40 -2.08 30.11
CA SER A 62 0.72 -2.91 31.10
C SER A 62 0.36 -4.30 30.61
N THR A 63 0.37 -4.55 29.30
CA THR A 63 0.08 -5.86 28.71
C THR A 63 1.13 -6.89 29.16
N PRO A 64 0.79 -8.00 29.87
CA PRO A 64 1.75 -9.02 30.24
C PRO A 64 2.29 -9.76 29.01
N THR A 65 3.62 -9.89 28.91
CA THR A 65 4.32 -10.62 27.86
C THR A 65 5.54 -11.36 28.44
N LYS A 66 5.92 -12.47 27.83
CA LYS A 66 7.17 -13.17 28.12
C LYS A 66 8.33 -12.54 27.34
N THR A 67 8.05 -12.10 26.10
CA THR A 67 9.04 -11.39 25.27
C THR A 67 9.27 -9.99 25.82
N PRO A 68 10.52 -9.51 25.91
CA PRO A 68 10.82 -8.13 26.27
C PRO A 68 10.08 -7.13 25.37
N LYS A 69 9.63 -6.02 25.96
CA LYS A 69 8.93 -4.93 25.25
C LYS A 69 9.67 -3.63 25.39
N HIS A 70 9.61 -2.82 24.33
CA HIS A 70 10.12 -1.46 24.37
C HIS A 70 9.14 -0.50 23.70
N TYR A 71 8.99 0.69 24.27
CA TYR A 71 8.15 1.76 23.73
C TYR A 71 9.04 2.92 23.30
N ILE A 72 8.86 3.37 22.08
CA ILE A 72 9.46 4.60 21.56
C ILE A 72 8.38 5.47 20.91
N THR A 73 8.65 6.76 20.86
CA THR A 73 7.73 7.72 20.22
C THR A 73 8.46 8.60 19.22
N THR A 74 7.73 9.10 18.23
CA THR A 74 8.23 10.15 17.35
C THR A 74 8.42 11.46 18.13
N PRO A 75 9.26 12.39 17.68
CA PRO A 75 9.33 13.73 18.27
C PRO A 75 7.96 14.42 18.27
N ALA A 76 7.73 15.30 19.25
CA ALA A 76 6.48 16.05 19.38
C ALA A 76 6.13 16.77 18.07
N GLY A 77 4.88 16.69 17.65
CA GLY A 77 4.39 17.28 16.40
C GLY A 77 4.67 16.46 15.13
N ILE A 78 5.50 15.43 15.20
CA ILE A 78 5.79 14.53 14.07
C ILE A 78 4.82 13.35 14.11
N LYS A 79 3.90 13.29 13.13
CA LYS A 79 2.90 12.23 12.98
C LYS A 79 3.04 11.54 11.61
N GLY A 80 2.52 10.35 11.47
CA GLY A 80 2.46 9.57 10.22
C GLY A 80 3.03 8.18 10.34
N LYS A 81 2.39 7.21 9.68
CA LYS A 81 2.84 5.79 9.70
C LYS A 81 4.30 5.66 9.25
N GLY A 82 4.69 6.39 8.19
CA GLY A 82 6.06 6.35 7.69
C GLY A 82 7.07 6.89 8.69
N ASN A 83 6.73 7.90 9.49
CA ASN A 83 7.61 8.38 10.57
C ASN A 83 7.77 7.36 11.70
N ASN A 84 6.71 6.59 12.02
CA ASN A 84 6.83 5.45 12.94
C ASN A 84 7.77 4.40 12.38
N ILE A 85 7.63 4.04 11.11
CA ILE A 85 8.50 3.05 10.44
C ILE A 85 9.95 3.54 10.39
N LEU A 86 10.18 4.82 10.07
CA LEU A 86 11.53 5.40 10.08
C LEU A 86 12.18 5.33 11.49
N ASN A 87 11.38 5.59 12.52
CA ASN A 87 11.83 5.52 13.91
C ASN A 87 12.15 4.06 14.31
N LEU A 88 11.33 3.10 13.86
CA LEU A 88 11.61 1.67 14.00
C LEU A 88 12.90 1.29 13.30
N PHE A 89 13.13 1.73 12.07
CA PHE A 89 14.36 1.43 11.32
C PHE A 89 15.60 2.00 12.02
N ASN A 90 15.51 3.22 12.54
CA ASN A 90 16.61 3.83 13.30
C ASN A 90 16.92 3.08 14.61
N PHE A 91 15.90 2.52 15.27
CA PHE A 91 16.11 1.63 16.41
C PHE A 91 16.77 0.31 15.99
N ALA A 92 16.23 -0.33 14.95
CA ALA A 92 16.70 -1.62 14.46
C ALA A 92 18.14 -1.53 13.90
N LYS A 93 18.51 -0.43 13.25
CA LYS A 93 19.85 -0.19 12.73
C LYS A 93 20.92 -0.26 13.82
N LYS A 94 20.61 0.11 15.07
CA LYS A 94 21.54 0.01 16.21
C LYS A 94 21.80 -1.45 16.63
N GLN A 95 21.00 -2.39 16.12
CA GLN A 95 21.08 -3.84 16.38
C GLN A 95 21.60 -4.61 15.16
N SER A 96 22.12 -3.93 14.14
CA SER A 96 22.36 -4.49 12.78
C SER A 96 23.24 -5.74 12.77
N ASP A 97 24.19 -5.87 13.70
CA ASP A 97 25.17 -6.95 13.70
C ASP A 97 24.60 -8.32 14.12
N THR A 98 23.51 -8.32 14.88
CA THR A 98 22.86 -9.54 15.38
C THR A 98 21.48 -9.78 14.76
N LEU A 99 20.89 -8.74 14.17
CA LEU A 99 19.52 -8.75 13.69
C LEU A 99 19.37 -9.66 12.46
N LYS A 100 18.43 -10.61 12.53
CA LYS A 100 18.14 -11.58 11.47
C LYS A 100 16.87 -11.26 10.69
N GLY A 101 15.90 -10.59 11.33
CA GLY A 101 14.63 -10.26 10.69
C GLY A 101 13.78 -9.28 11.47
N ILE A 102 12.87 -8.62 10.76
CA ILE A 102 11.94 -7.67 11.32
C ILE A 102 10.55 -7.99 10.75
N VAL A 103 9.53 -7.95 11.59
CA VAL A 103 8.12 -7.99 11.20
C VAL A 103 7.45 -6.71 11.69
N VAL A 104 6.58 -6.15 10.86
CA VAL A 104 5.71 -5.02 11.24
C VAL A 104 4.25 -5.45 11.12
N VAL A 105 3.45 -5.10 12.11
CA VAL A 105 2.00 -5.34 12.12
C VAL A 105 1.27 -4.11 12.63
N ASP A 106 0.12 -3.78 12.02
CA ASP A 106 -0.71 -2.64 12.42
C ASP A 106 -1.27 -2.85 13.85
N ALA A 107 -1.42 -1.77 14.61
CA ALA A 107 -1.87 -1.81 16.00
C ALA A 107 -3.38 -2.03 16.17
N ASP A 108 -4.17 -1.86 15.10
CA ASP A 108 -5.64 -1.92 15.11
C ASP A 108 -6.22 -3.26 14.61
N LEU A 109 -5.38 -4.28 14.48
CA LEU A 109 -5.78 -5.60 13.99
C LEU A 109 -6.66 -6.35 15.00
N ARG A 110 -7.77 -6.90 14.49
CA ARG A 110 -8.70 -7.75 15.26
C ARG A 110 -8.63 -9.21 14.86
N SER A 111 -8.01 -9.53 13.72
CA SER A 111 -7.87 -10.89 13.19
C SER A 111 -6.48 -11.49 13.33
N ILE A 112 -5.53 -10.75 13.87
CA ILE A 112 -4.18 -11.27 14.06
C ILE A 112 -4.19 -12.46 15.01
N VAL A 113 -3.48 -13.52 14.60
CA VAL A 113 -3.21 -14.72 15.39
C VAL A 113 -1.70 -14.96 15.45
N PRO A 114 -1.20 -15.79 16.40
CA PRO A 114 0.22 -16.04 16.59
C PRO A 114 0.93 -16.47 15.30
N GLU A 115 0.27 -17.23 14.44
CA GLU A 115 0.81 -17.76 13.20
C GLU A 115 1.15 -16.67 12.18
N TRP A 116 0.58 -15.45 12.28
CA TRP A 116 0.95 -14.34 11.40
C TRP A 116 2.43 -13.99 11.56
N ILE A 117 2.95 -14.03 12.79
CA ILE A 117 4.36 -13.74 13.06
C ILE A 117 5.23 -14.80 12.41
N LYS A 118 4.83 -16.09 12.48
CA LYS A 118 5.49 -17.18 11.77
C LYS A 118 5.53 -16.94 10.27
N TYR A 119 4.35 -16.71 9.67
CA TYR A 119 4.20 -16.61 8.22
C TYR A 119 4.90 -15.38 7.61
N LEU A 120 5.07 -14.30 8.39
CA LEU A 120 5.81 -13.12 7.96
C LEU A 120 7.31 -13.21 8.29
N GLY A 121 7.70 -13.92 9.35
CA GLY A 121 9.07 -13.96 9.84
C GLY A 121 9.90 -15.11 9.29
N GLU A 122 9.37 -16.35 9.26
CA GLU A 122 10.14 -17.52 8.79
C GLU A 122 10.70 -17.36 7.38
N PRO A 123 9.95 -16.86 6.38
CA PRO A 123 10.52 -16.71 5.04
C PRO A 123 11.72 -15.74 5.00
N ILE A 124 11.80 -14.78 5.92
CA ILE A 124 12.98 -13.91 6.04
C ILE A 124 14.19 -14.70 6.51
N LEU A 125 14.02 -15.56 7.52
CA LEU A 125 15.10 -16.43 8.01
C LEU A 125 15.50 -17.48 6.95
N GLU A 126 14.63 -17.81 6.00
CA GLU A 126 14.91 -18.65 4.83
C GLU A 126 15.61 -17.88 3.68
N GLY A 127 15.96 -16.61 3.87
CA GLY A 127 16.74 -15.81 2.93
C GLY A 127 15.92 -15.05 1.90
N ASN A 128 14.62 -14.79 2.14
CA ASN A 128 13.87 -13.77 1.43
C ASN A 128 14.14 -12.40 2.07
N ASP A 129 13.98 -11.32 1.31
CA ASP A 129 14.21 -9.95 1.79
C ASP A 129 12.92 -9.23 2.15
N LEU A 130 11.82 -9.54 1.48
CA LEU A 130 10.52 -8.95 1.73
C LEU A 130 9.43 -10.01 1.66
N VAL A 131 8.59 -10.05 2.69
CA VAL A 131 7.37 -10.84 2.73
C VAL A 131 6.18 -9.90 2.71
N LEU A 132 5.37 -9.98 1.66
CA LEU A 132 4.11 -9.24 1.54
C LEU A 132 2.95 -10.11 2.03
N PRO A 133 1.99 -9.55 2.76
CA PRO A 133 0.83 -10.31 3.20
C PRO A 133 -0.11 -10.60 2.03
N LEU A 134 -0.75 -11.74 2.07
CA LEU A 134 -1.84 -12.10 1.19
C LEU A 134 -3.08 -12.40 2.04
N TYR A 135 -4.07 -11.52 1.95
CA TYR A 135 -5.32 -11.62 2.72
C TYR A 135 -6.51 -12.03 1.87
N SER A 136 -7.48 -12.66 2.51
CA SER A 136 -8.85 -12.61 2.04
C SER A 136 -9.48 -11.28 2.43
N ARG A 137 -9.82 -10.46 1.43
CA ARG A 137 -10.44 -9.15 1.61
C ARG A 137 -11.79 -9.07 0.90
N HIS A 138 -12.71 -8.36 1.49
CA HIS A 138 -13.96 -8.02 0.82
C HIS A 138 -13.69 -7.08 -0.36
N GLN A 139 -14.46 -7.19 -1.47
CA GLN A 139 -14.28 -6.36 -2.67
C GLN A 139 -14.37 -4.84 -2.40
N PHE A 140 -14.98 -4.46 -1.29
CA PHE A 140 -15.13 -3.07 -0.86
C PHE A 140 -13.98 -2.60 0.06
N ASP A 141 -13.03 -3.46 0.33
CA ASP A 141 -11.82 -3.14 1.07
C ASP A 141 -10.58 -3.19 0.16
N GLY A 142 -9.52 -2.48 0.56
CA GLY A 142 -8.27 -2.45 -0.22
C GLY A 142 -8.43 -1.88 -1.63
N THR A 143 -9.36 -0.95 -1.84
CA THR A 143 -9.74 -0.43 -3.17
C THR A 143 -8.60 0.30 -3.88
N ILE A 144 -7.68 0.99 -3.17
CA ILE A 144 -6.47 1.58 -3.78
C ILE A 144 -5.57 0.47 -4.33
N THR A 145 -5.39 -0.62 -3.59
CA THR A 145 -4.69 -1.81 -4.06
C THR A 145 -5.36 -2.38 -5.32
N ASN A 146 -6.66 -2.63 -5.26
CA ASN A 146 -7.38 -3.32 -6.32
C ASN A 146 -7.45 -2.52 -7.62
N HIS A 147 -7.59 -1.18 -7.54
CA HIS A 147 -7.84 -0.37 -8.73
C HIS A 147 -6.61 0.34 -9.28
N ILE A 148 -5.55 0.52 -8.50
CA ILE A 148 -4.37 1.26 -8.95
C ILE A 148 -3.07 0.51 -8.69
N CYS A 149 -2.73 0.19 -7.42
CA CYS A 149 -1.41 -0.33 -7.12
C CYS A 149 -1.14 -1.69 -7.80
N TYR A 150 -2.00 -2.67 -7.58
CA TYR A 150 -1.84 -4.00 -8.20
C TYR A 150 -1.88 -3.95 -9.73
N PRO A 151 -2.85 -3.24 -10.37
CA PRO A 151 -2.86 -3.09 -11.81
C PRO A 151 -1.60 -2.43 -12.39
N LEU A 152 -1.03 -1.41 -11.74
CA LEU A 152 0.20 -0.77 -12.20
C LEU A 152 1.43 -1.67 -12.02
N PHE A 153 1.52 -2.42 -10.91
CA PHE A 153 2.58 -3.42 -10.72
C PHE A 153 2.54 -4.49 -11.80
N TYR A 154 1.36 -5.03 -12.04
CA TYR A 154 1.14 -6.04 -13.09
C TYR A 154 1.39 -5.48 -14.49
N GLY A 155 0.84 -4.30 -14.79
CA GLY A 155 0.83 -3.72 -16.13
C GLY A 155 2.13 -3.02 -16.53
N LEU A 156 2.85 -2.38 -15.62
CA LEU A 156 4.07 -1.65 -15.92
C LEU A 156 5.34 -2.43 -15.55
N LEU A 157 5.35 -3.04 -14.35
CA LEU A 157 6.53 -3.69 -13.81
C LEU A 157 6.62 -5.17 -14.17
N GLY A 158 5.53 -5.79 -14.64
CA GLY A 158 5.48 -7.23 -14.88
C GLY A 158 5.54 -8.04 -13.58
N GLU A 159 5.02 -7.49 -12.48
CA GLU A 159 5.06 -8.10 -11.15
C GLU A 159 3.65 -8.49 -10.68
N ASP A 160 3.41 -9.80 -10.52
CA ASP A 160 2.16 -10.32 -9.95
C ASP A 160 2.23 -10.34 -8.42
N LEU A 161 2.20 -9.14 -7.81
CA LEU A 161 2.17 -8.90 -6.36
C LEU A 161 0.78 -8.41 -5.96
N ARG A 162 -0.05 -9.33 -5.42
CA ARG A 162 -1.48 -9.09 -5.25
C ARG A 162 -1.81 -7.96 -4.26
N GLN A 163 -1.06 -7.82 -3.17
CA GLN A 163 -1.34 -6.84 -2.12
C GLN A 163 -0.07 -6.07 -1.71
N PRO A 164 0.48 -5.22 -2.61
CA PRO A 164 1.77 -4.54 -2.39
C PRO A 164 1.75 -3.48 -1.28
N ILE A 165 0.57 -3.11 -0.78
CA ILE A 165 0.38 -2.16 0.32
C ILE A 165 -0.50 -2.79 1.41
N GLY A 166 -0.11 -3.97 1.86
CA GLY A 166 -0.92 -4.78 2.79
C GLY A 166 -0.96 -4.26 4.22
N GLY A 167 0.05 -3.51 4.63
CA GLY A 167 0.18 -2.93 5.98
C GLY A 167 1.10 -3.73 6.90
N GLU A 168 1.12 -5.05 6.79
CA GLU A 168 1.98 -5.95 7.53
C GLU A 168 3.10 -6.47 6.63
N PHE A 169 4.32 -6.50 7.13
CA PHE A 169 5.51 -6.88 6.36
C PHE A 169 6.49 -7.68 7.21
N GLY A 170 7.13 -8.70 6.58
CA GLY A 170 8.37 -9.23 7.07
C GLY A 170 9.51 -8.72 6.19
N PHE A 171 10.67 -8.35 6.75
CA PHE A 171 11.79 -7.90 5.94
C PHE A 171 13.17 -8.13 6.58
N SER A 172 14.19 -8.25 5.71
CA SER A 172 15.57 -8.45 6.12
C SER A 172 16.22 -7.13 6.59
N PRO A 173 17.20 -7.18 7.50
CA PRO A 173 18.00 -6.01 7.87
C PRO A 173 18.71 -5.38 6.67
N ARG A 174 19.12 -6.18 5.69
CA ARG A 174 19.73 -5.71 4.44
C ARG A 174 18.76 -4.80 3.66
N LEU A 175 17.52 -5.20 3.51
CA LEU A 175 16.50 -4.40 2.83
C LEU A 175 16.15 -3.14 3.65
N MET A 176 16.04 -3.24 4.96
CA MET A 176 15.83 -2.07 5.84
C MET A 176 16.93 -1.02 5.65
N ASN A 177 18.19 -1.43 5.62
CA ASN A 177 19.32 -0.51 5.41
C ASN A 177 19.23 0.16 4.02
N TYR A 178 18.86 -0.60 2.98
CA TYR A 178 18.64 -0.05 1.65
C TYR A 178 17.50 0.99 1.63
N TRP A 179 16.40 0.76 2.35
CA TRP A 179 15.32 1.75 2.45
C TRP A 179 15.75 3.03 3.17
N LEU A 180 16.59 2.95 4.18
CA LEU A 180 17.13 4.12 4.89
C LEU A 180 17.99 5.01 3.99
N GLU A 181 18.60 4.48 2.94
CA GLU A 181 19.43 5.21 1.97
C GLU A 181 18.58 5.90 0.87
N GLN A 182 17.30 5.53 0.74
CA GLN A 182 16.42 6.12 -0.26
C GLN A 182 15.90 7.50 0.19
N LYS A 183 15.37 8.27 -0.76
CA LYS A 183 14.78 9.59 -0.48
C LYS A 183 13.38 9.43 0.15
N TRP A 184 13.23 9.91 1.37
CA TRP A 184 11.95 9.95 2.09
C TRP A 184 11.23 11.28 1.85
N ASN A 185 10.14 11.27 1.09
CA ASN A 185 9.28 12.41 0.86
C ASN A 185 8.25 12.57 1.99
N THR A 186 7.58 13.72 2.04
CA THR A 186 6.49 13.96 3.00
C THR A 186 5.37 12.90 2.89
N SER A 187 5.01 12.49 1.66
CA SER A 187 4.02 11.43 1.45
C SER A 187 4.50 10.06 1.94
N THR A 188 5.80 9.75 1.78
CA THR A 188 6.42 8.52 2.31
C THR A 188 6.41 8.50 3.84
N GLN A 189 6.64 9.65 4.48
CA GLN A 189 6.59 9.78 5.94
C GLN A 189 5.18 9.61 6.52
N GLN A 190 4.17 9.54 5.66
CA GLN A 190 2.77 9.30 5.99
C GLN A 190 2.33 7.90 5.51
N TYR A 191 1.16 7.79 4.87
CA TYR A 191 0.64 6.52 4.35
C TYR A 191 1.30 6.03 3.04
N GLY A 192 2.16 6.82 2.41
CA GLY A 192 2.96 6.39 1.27
C GLY A 192 4.07 5.39 1.60
N ILE A 193 4.26 5.05 2.87
CA ILE A 193 5.36 4.16 3.30
C ILE A 193 5.24 2.74 2.74
N ASP A 194 4.05 2.14 2.73
CA ASP A 194 3.87 0.77 2.28
C ASP A 194 4.27 0.61 0.80
N ILE A 195 3.80 1.53 -0.05
CA ILE A 195 4.16 1.52 -1.48
C ILE A 195 5.62 1.87 -1.72
N PHE A 196 6.21 2.74 -0.89
CA PHE A 196 7.64 3.06 -0.91
C PHE A 196 8.49 1.81 -0.65
N MET A 197 8.18 1.06 0.40
CA MET A 197 8.92 -0.15 0.76
C MET A 197 8.87 -1.19 -0.37
N THR A 198 7.69 -1.45 -0.91
CA THR A 198 7.51 -2.47 -1.94
C THR A 198 8.19 -2.08 -3.27
N LEU A 199 8.02 -0.84 -3.74
CA LEU A 199 8.65 -0.40 -4.99
C LEU A 199 10.17 -0.38 -4.89
N HIS A 200 10.73 0.11 -3.80
CA HIS A 200 12.18 0.11 -3.62
C HIS A 200 12.75 -1.30 -3.48
N ALA A 201 12.00 -2.26 -2.92
CA ALA A 201 12.42 -3.66 -2.92
C ALA A 201 12.45 -4.26 -4.35
N ILE A 202 11.47 -3.92 -5.19
CA ILE A 202 11.45 -4.34 -6.60
C ILE A 202 12.64 -3.72 -7.36
N PHE A 203 12.78 -2.40 -7.31
CA PHE A 203 13.84 -1.70 -8.05
C PHE A 203 15.25 -1.98 -7.53
N GLY A 204 15.37 -2.39 -6.27
CA GLY A 204 16.62 -2.88 -5.69
C GLY A 204 16.92 -4.35 -5.98
N ASN A 205 16.04 -5.03 -6.73
CA ASN A 205 16.17 -6.46 -7.08
C ASN A 205 16.29 -7.38 -5.85
N PHE A 206 15.53 -7.09 -4.79
CA PHE A 206 15.47 -7.91 -3.59
C PHE A 206 14.56 -9.13 -3.79
N LYS A 207 14.79 -10.20 -3.00
CA LYS A 207 13.96 -11.40 -3.03
C LYS A 207 12.64 -11.16 -2.32
N ILE A 208 11.55 -11.07 -3.09
CA ILE A 208 10.19 -10.82 -2.60
C ILE A 208 9.37 -12.11 -2.67
N CYS A 209 8.61 -12.38 -1.63
CA CYS A 209 7.61 -13.44 -1.60
C CYS A 209 6.29 -12.92 -1.01
N GLU A 210 5.23 -13.70 -1.17
CA GLU A 210 3.91 -13.45 -0.57
C GLU A 210 3.64 -14.47 0.53
N SER A 211 2.91 -14.11 1.57
CA SER A 211 2.48 -15.04 2.61
C SER A 211 1.00 -14.95 2.89
N GLY A 212 0.27 -16.06 2.73
CA GLY A 212 -1.15 -16.17 3.07
C GLY A 212 -1.34 -16.15 4.57
N ILE A 213 -2.05 -15.14 5.09
CA ILE A 213 -2.24 -14.97 6.53
C ILE A 213 -3.72 -14.88 6.94
N GLY A 214 -4.65 -15.19 6.03
CA GLY A 214 -6.07 -15.30 6.32
C GLY A 214 -6.86 -14.03 6.05
N ALA A 215 -7.96 -13.80 6.75
CA ALA A 215 -8.77 -12.60 6.60
C ALA A 215 -8.18 -11.42 7.40
N LYS A 216 -8.15 -10.23 6.83
CA LYS A 216 -7.79 -9.00 7.56
C LYS A 216 -9.05 -8.33 8.12
N ILE A 217 -9.10 -8.18 9.45
CA ILE A 217 -10.11 -7.42 10.18
C ILE A 217 -9.40 -6.35 10.99
N HIS A 218 -9.74 -5.10 10.74
CA HIS A 218 -9.15 -3.93 11.39
C HIS A 218 -10.19 -2.82 11.54
N LYS A 219 -9.81 -1.68 12.14
CA LYS A 219 -10.69 -0.50 12.20
C LYS A 219 -11.03 0.02 10.80
N ALA A 220 -12.20 0.61 10.64
CA ALA A 220 -12.65 1.12 9.36
C ALA A 220 -11.69 2.19 8.78
N SER A 221 -11.23 1.98 7.57
CA SER A 221 -10.31 2.91 6.87
C SER A 221 -11.05 4.10 6.21
N ALA A 222 -12.37 4.03 6.09
CA ALA A 222 -13.17 4.99 5.32
C ALA A 222 -12.91 6.48 5.67
N PRO A 223 -12.77 6.90 6.93
CA PRO A 223 -12.49 8.30 7.27
C PRO A 223 -11.13 8.79 6.80
N LYS A 224 -10.15 7.89 6.68
CA LYS A 224 -8.75 8.19 6.30
C LYS A 224 -8.49 8.01 4.80
N LEU A 225 -9.45 7.49 4.04
CA LEU A 225 -9.24 7.04 2.65
C LEU A 225 -8.82 8.19 1.71
N GLY A 226 -9.37 9.38 1.85
CA GLY A 226 -9.02 10.53 1.02
C GLY A 226 -7.55 10.96 1.17
N PRO A 227 -7.07 11.30 2.38
CA PRO A 227 -5.65 11.59 2.61
C PRO A 227 -4.72 10.42 2.25
N MET A 228 -5.10 9.19 2.58
CA MET A 228 -4.35 7.98 2.25
C MET A 228 -4.18 7.82 0.74
N PHE A 229 -5.24 8.01 -0.04
CA PHE A 229 -5.19 7.99 -1.50
C PHE A 229 -4.13 8.97 -2.02
N THR A 230 -4.22 10.25 -1.63
CA THR A 230 -3.29 11.27 -2.09
C THR A 230 -1.84 10.90 -1.79
N GLN A 231 -1.55 10.42 -0.58
CA GLN A 231 -0.18 10.09 -0.16
C GLN A 231 0.37 8.84 -0.85
N VAL A 232 -0.44 7.79 -0.97
CA VAL A 232 -0.04 6.55 -1.68
C VAL A 232 0.22 6.84 -3.15
N ILE A 233 -0.69 7.55 -3.84
CA ILE A 233 -0.57 7.82 -5.27
C ILE A 233 0.59 8.76 -5.57
N THR A 234 0.81 9.79 -4.74
CA THR A 234 1.97 10.68 -4.89
C THR A 234 3.27 9.88 -4.80
N THR A 235 3.42 9.04 -3.77
CA THR A 235 4.63 8.22 -3.60
C THR A 235 4.78 7.20 -4.73
N LEU A 236 3.69 6.54 -5.14
CA LEU A 236 3.67 5.59 -6.25
C LEU A 236 4.15 6.24 -7.56
N PHE A 237 3.57 7.38 -7.94
CA PHE A 237 3.91 8.05 -9.19
C PHE A 237 5.33 8.63 -9.17
N ASP A 238 5.76 9.23 -8.06
CA ASP A 238 7.13 9.75 -7.92
C ASP A 238 8.16 8.64 -8.10
N ILE A 239 7.98 7.48 -7.46
CA ILE A 239 8.95 6.39 -7.55
C ILE A 239 8.89 5.72 -8.92
N LEU A 240 7.71 5.40 -9.45
CA LEU A 240 7.58 4.81 -10.79
C LEU A 240 8.30 5.65 -11.85
N LEU A 241 8.06 6.97 -11.84
CA LEU A 241 8.63 7.86 -12.84
C LEU A 241 10.12 8.13 -12.63
N SER A 242 10.60 8.13 -11.38
CA SER A 242 12.04 8.23 -11.09
C SER A 242 12.82 7.00 -11.57
N LYS A 243 12.15 5.87 -11.74
CA LYS A 243 12.72 4.60 -12.21
C LYS A 243 12.18 4.17 -13.56
N GLU A 244 11.62 5.09 -14.35
CA GLU A 244 10.94 4.79 -15.61
C GLU A 244 11.84 4.01 -16.59
N SER A 245 13.11 4.36 -16.71
CA SER A 245 14.07 3.64 -17.56
C SER A 245 14.25 2.16 -17.20
N SER A 246 13.97 1.77 -15.98
CA SER A 246 14.12 0.36 -15.54
C SER A 246 12.91 -0.52 -15.84
N TRP A 247 11.75 0.06 -16.20
CA TRP A 247 10.54 -0.73 -16.46
C TRP A 247 9.86 -0.43 -17.80
N ILE A 248 10.23 0.65 -18.49
CA ILE A 248 9.54 1.06 -19.72
C ILE A 248 9.58 -0.03 -20.79
N ASP A 249 10.68 -0.74 -20.92
CA ASP A 249 10.89 -1.81 -21.91
C ASP A 249 10.52 -3.22 -21.43
N ILE A 250 10.05 -3.36 -20.17
CA ILE A 250 9.66 -4.67 -19.64
C ILE A 250 8.46 -5.22 -20.41
N GLN A 251 8.57 -6.46 -20.88
CA GLN A 251 7.46 -7.23 -21.46
C GLN A 251 6.53 -7.71 -20.34
N THR A 252 5.27 -7.27 -20.34
CA THR A 252 4.32 -7.55 -19.26
C THR A 252 3.27 -8.61 -19.59
N HIS A 253 3.49 -9.39 -20.69
CA HIS A 253 2.55 -10.43 -21.08
C HIS A 253 2.51 -11.64 -20.12
N ARG A 254 3.61 -11.88 -19.40
CA ARG A 254 3.72 -12.96 -18.41
C ARG A 254 4.39 -12.39 -17.14
N PRO A 255 3.63 -11.77 -16.24
CA PRO A 255 4.17 -11.24 -15.00
C PRO A 255 4.83 -12.32 -14.14
N THR A 256 5.86 -11.91 -13.42
CA THR A 256 6.57 -12.80 -12.51
C THR A 256 5.73 -13.09 -11.28
N GLN A 257 5.35 -14.37 -11.12
CA GLN A 257 4.70 -14.83 -9.90
C GLN A 257 5.73 -15.03 -8.79
N LYS A 258 5.39 -14.63 -7.59
CA LYS A 258 6.26 -14.80 -6.43
C LYS A 258 5.97 -16.11 -5.70
N LYS A 259 7.00 -16.65 -5.02
CA LYS A 259 6.83 -17.80 -4.12
C LYS A 259 5.82 -17.42 -3.02
N ARG A 260 4.93 -18.35 -2.69
CA ARG A 260 3.90 -18.17 -1.66
C ARG A 260 4.16 -19.10 -0.49
N PHE A 261 4.06 -18.51 0.70
CA PHE A 261 4.17 -19.15 2.00
C PHE A 261 2.84 -19.06 2.76
N GLY A 262 2.82 -19.59 3.98
CA GLY A 262 1.66 -19.49 4.87
C GLY A 262 0.46 -20.30 4.39
N LEU A 263 -0.74 -19.77 4.61
CA LEU A 263 -2.01 -20.45 4.32
C LEU A 263 -2.25 -20.56 2.82
N LYS A 264 -2.53 -21.77 2.34
CA LYS A 264 -2.96 -22.00 0.95
C LYS A 264 -4.41 -21.56 0.70
N ARG A 265 -5.26 -21.61 1.72
CA ARG A 265 -6.67 -21.16 1.69
C ARG A 265 -6.86 -20.08 2.74
N LEU A 266 -7.22 -18.88 2.31
CA LEU A 266 -7.31 -17.71 3.18
C LEU A 266 -8.62 -17.62 3.99
N GLY A 267 -9.59 -18.48 3.71
CA GLY A 267 -10.91 -18.39 4.29
C GLY A 267 -11.77 -17.25 3.69
N PRO A 268 -13.00 -17.06 4.20
CA PRO A 268 -13.87 -15.98 3.75
C PRO A 268 -13.39 -14.63 4.28
N PRO A 269 -13.58 -13.53 3.53
CA PRO A 269 -13.33 -12.18 4.03
C PRO A 269 -14.37 -11.77 5.06
N GLN A 270 -14.07 -10.74 5.85
CA GLN A 270 -15.05 -10.08 6.68
C GLN A 270 -16.16 -9.48 5.82
N ALA A 271 -17.42 -9.73 6.16
CA ALA A 271 -18.56 -9.08 5.51
C ALA A 271 -18.57 -7.58 5.81
N LEU A 272 -18.64 -6.75 4.77
CA LEU A 272 -18.77 -5.30 4.88
C LEU A 272 -20.11 -4.85 4.32
N LYS A 273 -20.79 -3.96 5.05
CA LYS A 273 -21.98 -3.27 4.57
C LYS A 273 -21.55 -1.92 4.00
N ILE A 274 -22.02 -1.60 2.82
CA ILE A 274 -21.78 -0.30 2.18
C ILE A 274 -23.13 0.36 1.89
N ASP A 275 -23.27 1.61 2.28
CA ASP A 275 -24.36 2.45 1.80
C ASP A 275 -23.94 3.11 0.46
N ILE A 276 -24.58 2.66 -0.61
CA ILE A 276 -24.31 3.17 -1.96
C ILE A 276 -24.73 4.64 -2.11
N ARG A 277 -25.72 5.11 -1.35
CA ARG A 277 -26.15 6.51 -1.39
C ARG A 277 -25.06 7.40 -0.79
N GLU A 278 -24.52 7.02 0.36
CA GLU A 278 -23.38 7.72 0.98
C GLU A 278 -22.16 7.75 0.05
N LEU A 279 -21.86 6.64 -0.62
CA LEU A 279 -20.79 6.58 -1.62
C LEU A 279 -21.02 7.52 -2.80
N LYS A 280 -22.22 7.58 -3.34
CA LYS A 280 -22.58 8.49 -4.43
C LYS A 280 -22.50 9.96 -4.00
N GLU A 281 -22.97 10.28 -2.80
CA GLU A 281 -22.86 11.63 -2.25
C GLU A 281 -21.41 12.04 -2.07
N LYS A 282 -20.59 11.18 -1.48
CA LYS A 282 -19.14 11.39 -1.34
C LYS A 282 -18.47 11.59 -2.70
N LEU A 283 -18.85 10.80 -3.70
CA LEU A 283 -18.33 10.91 -5.06
C LEU A 283 -18.67 12.29 -5.68
N ARG A 284 -19.89 12.78 -5.55
CA ARG A 284 -20.27 14.11 -6.03
C ARG A 284 -19.47 15.21 -5.32
N ASN A 285 -19.31 15.09 -4.00
CA ASN A 285 -18.54 16.03 -3.18
C ASN A 285 -17.05 16.06 -3.58
N GLU A 286 -16.51 14.96 -4.10
CA GLU A 286 -15.15 14.90 -4.62
C GLU A 286 -15.05 15.40 -6.07
N TYR A 287 -16.08 15.20 -6.92
CA TYR A 287 -16.05 15.52 -8.34
C TYR A 287 -16.21 17.03 -8.60
N TYR A 288 -17.30 17.65 -8.13
CA TYR A 288 -17.63 19.02 -8.50
C TYR A 288 -16.55 20.05 -8.15
N PRO A 289 -15.89 20.01 -7.00
CA PRO A 289 -14.79 20.93 -6.70
C PRO A 289 -13.57 20.77 -7.62
N ARG A 290 -13.45 19.61 -8.30
CA ARG A 290 -12.29 19.24 -9.14
C ARG A 290 -12.61 19.24 -10.64
N GLU A 291 -13.80 19.58 -11.04
CA GLU A 291 -14.23 19.57 -12.46
C GLU A 291 -13.27 20.36 -13.36
N LYS A 292 -12.81 21.54 -12.93
CA LYS A 292 -11.83 22.35 -13.68
C LYS A 292 -10.48 21.63 -13.84
N LEU A 293 -10.04 20.90 -12.82
CA LEU A 293 -8.80 20.10 -12.88
C LEU A 293 -8.96 18.93 -13.85
N LEU A 294 -10.10 18.26 -13.82
CA LEU A 294 -10.42 17.18 -14.74
C LEU A 294 -10.39 17.67 -16.18
N LYS A 295 -11.10 18.78 -16.50
CA LYS A 295 -11.10 19.40 -17.83
C LYS A 295 -9.70 19.77 -18.32
N LYS A 296 -8.82 20.19 -17.44
CA LYS A 296 -7.43 20.55 -17.76
C LYS A 296 -6.55 19.33 -18.09
N HIS A 297 -6.78 18.20 -17.43
CA HIS A 297 -5.85 17.06 -17.44
C HIS A 297 -6.37 15.81 -18.16
N LEU A 298 -7.65 15.74 -18.49
CA LEU A 298 -8.24 14.64 -19.26
C LEU A 298 -8.52 15.03 -20.71
N SER A 299 -8.67 14.02 -21.57
CA SER A 299 -9.15 14.23 -22.94
C SER A 299 -10.60 14.73 -22.95
N ASP A 300 -10.99 15.43 -24.04
CA ASP A 300 -12.36 15.90 -24.21
C ASP A 300 -13.38 14.76 -24.14
N TYR A 301 -13.05 13.60 -24.73
CA TYR A 301 -13.87 12.40 -24.66
C TYR A 301 -14.08 11.92 -23.20
N ALA A 302 -13.01 11.81 -22.42
CA ALA A 302 -13.13 11.39 -21.03
C ALA A 302 -13.95 12.40 -20.19
N ASN A 303 -13.77 13.69 -20.41
CA ASN A 303 -14.54 14.73 -19.74
C ASN A 303 -16.03 14.65 -20.10
N MET A 304 -16.36 14.50 -21.38
CA MET A 304 -17.74 14.36 -21.85
C MET A 304 -18.44 13.13 -21.21
N GLU A 305 -17.78 11.98 -21.18
CA GLU A 305 -18.34 10.77 -20.57
C GLU A 305 -18.55 10.95 -19.05
N LEU A 306 -17.61 11.62 -18.38
CA LEU A 306 -17.75 11.92 -16.93
C LEU A 306 -18.91 12.88 -16.68
N GLU A 307 -19.02 13.99 -17.41
CA GLU A 307 -20.14 14.93 -17.28
C GLU A 307 -21.47 14.21 -17.43
N LYS A 308 -21.60 13.36 -18.45
CA LYS A 308 -22.80 12.54 -18.68
C LYS A 308 -23.11 11.63 -17.48
N MET A 309 -22.11 10.96 -16.91
CA MET A 309 -22.28 10.10 -15.73
C MET A 309 -22.82 10.88 -14.52
N PHE A 310 -22.28 12.07 -14.25
CA PHE A 310 -22.69 12.89 -13.11
C PHE A 310 -24.05 13.57 -13.32
N LEU A 311 -24.38 13.97 -14.55
CA LEU A 311 -25.72 14.51 -14.90
C LEU A 311 -26.81 13.45 -14.78
N GLN A 312 -26.53 12.21 -15.18
CA GLN A 312 -27.53 11.13 -15.18
C GLN A 312 -27.53 10.33 -13.84
N ASP A 313 -26.66 10.63 -12.88
CA ASP A 313 -26.45 9.84 -11.66
C ASP A 313 -26.17 8.36 -11.91
N VAL A 314 -25.54 8.05 -13.04
CA VAL A 314 -25.18 6.68 -13.47
C VAL A 314 -23.67 6.57 -13.61
N TYR A 315 -23.03 5.98 -12.63
CA TYR A 315 -21.57 5.88 -12.57
C TYR A 315 -21.08 4.56 -13.14
N SER A 316 -20.38 4.62 -14.28
CA SER A 316 -19.86 3.45 -14.97
C SER A 316 -18.56 3.75 -15.72
N ILE A 317 -17.42 3.64 -15.01
CA ILE A 317 -16.11 3.67 -15.67
C ILE A 317 -15.66 2.24 -15.97
N GLY A 318 -15.68 1.85 -17.25
CA GLY A 318 -15.20 0.57 -17.72
C GLY A 318 -13.68 0.39 -17.52
N ILE A 319 -13.22 -0.85 -17.54
CA ILE A 319 -11.80 -1.19 -17.28
C ILE A 319 -10.87 -0.49 -18.27
N LEU A 320 -11.20 -0.45 -19.56
CA LEU A 320 -10.38 0.18 -20.59
C LEU A 320 -10.23 1.69 -20.37
N MET A 321 -11.34 2.39 -20.19
CA MET A 321 -11.33 3.84 -19.90
C MET A 321 -10.53 4.12 -18.61
N TRP A 322 -10.75 3.33 -17.57
CA TRP A 322 -10.02 3.46 -16.32
C TRP A 322 -8.51 3.35 -16.52
N THR A 323 -8.06 2.32 -17.24
CA THR A 323 -6.64 2.10 -17.54
C THR A 323 -6.03 3.27 -18.32
N GLN A 324 -6.71 3.74 -19.36
CA GLN A 324 -6.24 4.87 -20.17
C GLN A 324 -6.17 6.17 -19.38
N VAL A 325 -7.15 6.43 -18.51
CA VAL A 325 -7.14 7.60 -17.62
C VAL A 325 -5.96 7.56 -16.67
N VAL A 326 -5.71 6.42 -16.00
CA VAL A 326 -4.57 6.28 -15.06
C VAL A 326 -3.25 6.49 -15.81
N TYR A 327 -3.06 5.90 -16.98
CA TYR A 327 -1.86 6.05 -17.78
C TYR A 327 -1.66 7.47 -18.30
N HIS A 328 -2.74 8.13 -18.75
CA HIS A 328 -2.68 9.51 -19.20
C HIS A 328 -2.27 10.47 -18.06
N LEU A 329 -2.85 10.29 -16.88
CA LEU A 329 -2.53 11.10 -15.70
C LEU A 329 -1.11 10.80 -15.18
N LEU A 330 -0.66 9.54 -15.17
CA LEU A 330 0.72 9.19 -14.85
C LEU A 330 1.70 9.87 -15.82
N PHE A 331 1.42 9.82 -17.14
CA PHE A 331 2.24 10.49 -18.14
C PHE A 331 2.26 12.01 -17.95
N SER A 332 1.12 12.63 -17.67
CA SER A 332 1.00 14.07 -17.42
C SER A 332 1.76 14.49 -16.16
N TYR A 333 1.79 13.64 -15.14
CA TYR A 333 2.52 13.85 -13.89
C TYR A 333 4.04 13.93 -14.09
N ARG A 334 4.58 13.22 -15.06
CA ARG A 334 6.02 13.08 -15.34
C ARG A 334 6.75 14.41 -15.42
N ASN A 335 6.22 15.37 -16.18
CA ASN A 335 6.84 16.66 -16.45
C ASN A 335 6.15 17.82 -15.71
N GLY A 336 5.29 17.50 -14.75
CA GLY A 336 4.54 18.49 -13.99
C GLY A 336 5.41 19.23 -12.96
N SER A 337 5.15 20.52 -12.78
CA SER A 337 5.59 21.25 -11.58
C SER A 337 5.02 20.60 -10.32
N THR A 338 5.54 20.96 -9.15
CA THR A 338 5.00 20.46 -7.86
C THR A 338 3.48 20.71 -7.76
N GLN A 339 3.00 21.88 -8.21
CA GLN A 339 1.58 22.19 -8.20
C GLN A 339 0.80 21.33 -9.20
N THR A 340 1.31 21.16 -10.43
CA THR A 340 0.70 20.30 -11.44
C THR A 340 0.59 18.85 -10.98
N LYS A 341 1.60 18.35 -10.30
CA LYS A 341 1.59 16.99 -9.72
C LYS A 341 0.49 16.83 -8.66
N LYS A 342 0.34 17.81 -7.78
CA LYS A 342 -0.77 17.84 -6.80
C LYS A 342 -2.14 17.87 -7.48
N ASP A 343 -2.29 18.73 -8.48
CA ASP A 343 -3.55 18.87 -9.25
C ASP A 343 -3.94 17.55 -9.90
N ILE A 344 -2.98 16.82 -10.49
CA ILE A 344 -3.21 15.53 -11.15
C ILE A 344 -3.68 14.47 -10.14
N VAL A 345 -3.05 14.37 -8.97
CA VAL A 345 -3.46 13.41 -7.93
C VAL A 345 -4.86 13.75 -7.42
N GLU A 346 -5.17 15.03 -7.23
CA GLU A 346 -6.50 15.47 -6.84
C GLU A 346 -7.55 15.21 -7.93
N ALA A 347 -7.20 15.38 -9.22
CA ALA A 347 -8.09 15.04 -10.33
C ALA A 347 -8.35 13.52 -10.43
N LEU A 348 -7.36 12.69 -10.13
CA LEU A 348 -7.51 11.23 -10.15
C LEU A 348 -8.47 10.72 -9.04
N LYS A 349 -8.58 11.43 -7.92
CA LYS A 349 -9.36 10.99 -6.76
C LYS A 349 -10.84 10.73 -7.05
N PRO A 350 -11.63 11.65 -7.64
CA PRO A 350 -13.03 11.38 -7.97
C PRO A 350 -13.19 10.25 -9.01
N LEU A 351 -12.25 10.11 -9.93
CA LEU A 351 -12.26 9.02 -10.92
C LEU A 351 -12.05 7.66 -10.27
N TYR A 352 -11.14 7.58 -9.31
CA TYR A 352 -10.91 6.39 -8.49
C TYR A 352 -12.17 6.02 -7.70
N PHE A 353 -12.85 6.96 -7.07
CA PHE A 353 -14.11 6.68 -6.39
C PHE A 353 -15.19 6.22 -7.38
N THR A 354 -15.28 6.84 -8.56
CA THR A 354 -16.22 6.40 -9.61
C THR A 354 -15.91 4.96 -10.04
N ARG A 355 -14.63 4.62 -10.25
CA ARG A 355 -14.22 3.24 -10.58
C ARG A 355 -14.57 2.26 -9.46
N SER A 356 -14.33 2.64 -8.19
CA SER A 356 -14.70 1.82 -7.03
C SER A 356 -16.20 1.56 -6.96
N VAL A 357 -17.03 2.59 -7.17
CA VAL A 357 -18.49 2.44 -7.24
C VAL A 357 -18.88 1.50 -8.38
N THR A 358 -18.31 1.69 -9.57
CA THR A 358 -18.56 0.82 -10.73
C THR A 358 -18.23 -0.64 -10.42
N PHE A 359 -17.07 -0.89 -9.87
CA PHE A 359 -16.62 -2.24 -9.50
C PHE A 359 -17.54 -2.87 -8.46
N ASN A 360 -17.96 -2.11 -7.46
CA ASN A 360 -18.87 -2.56 -6.43
C ASN A 360 -20.23 -2.98 -7.00
N TYR A 361 -20.78 -2.22 -7.94
CA TYR A 361 -22.02 -2.60 -8.66
C TYR A 361 -21.85 -3.87 -9.49
N GLN A 362 -20.71 -4.03 -10.14
CA GLN A 362 -20.44 -5.19 -10.99
C GLN A 362 -20.24 -6.47 -10.17
N THR A 363 -19.66 -6.37 -8.98
CA THR A 363 -19.20 -7.52 -8.20
C THR A 363 -20.02 -7.82 -6.94
N TRP A 364 -21.03 -7.04 -6.61
CA TRP A 364 -21.74 -7.14 -5.33
C TRP A 364 -22.33 -8.52 -5.02
N ARG A 365 -22.63 -9.34 -6.07
CA ARG A 365 -23.11 -10.73 -5.95
C ARG A 365 -22.03 -11.76 -6.23
N TYR A 366 -20.80 -11.34 -6.47
CA TYR A 366 -19.73 -12.26 -6.80
C TYR A 366 -19.22 -12.98 -5.53
N SER A 367 -18.87 -14.25 -5.69
CA SER A 367 -18.06 -14.92 -4.68
C SER A 367 -16.63 -14.32 -4.66
N THR A 368 -15.90 -14.53 -3.58
CA THR A 368 -14.50 -14.06 -3.47
C THR A 368 -13.65 -14.50 -4.68
N LYS A 369 -13.87 -15.69 -5.20
CA LYS A 369 -13.18 -16.20 -6.39
C LYS A 369 -13.43 -15.30 -7.60
N TYR A 370 -14.69 -15.02 -7.91
CA TYR A 370 -15.04 -14.17 -9.07
C TYR A 370 -14.61 -12.71 -8.89
N VAL A 371 -14.56 -12.22 -7.65
CA VAL A 371 -13.98 -10.91 -7.35
C VAL A 371 -12.50 -10.88 -7.67
N GLU A 372 -11.73 -11.88 -7.25
CA GLU A 372 -10.29 -11.97 -7.57
C GLU A 372 -10.03 -12.11 -9.07
N GLU A 373 -10.87 -12.87 -9.79
CA GLU A 373 -10.83 -12.95 -11.25
C GLU A 373 -11.09 -11.57 -11.90
N ALA A 374 -12.07 -10.80 -11.44
CA ALA A 374 -12.36 -9.46 -11.95
C ALA A 374 -11.22 -8.46 -11.66
N ILE A 375 -10.55 -8.57 -10.51
CA ILE A 375 -9.37 -7.77 -10.19
C ILE A 375 -8.20 -8.13 -11.11
N LEU A 376 -7.97 -9.42 -11.37
CA LEU A 376 -6.93 -9.87 -12.29
C LEU A 376 -7.21 -9.41 -13.73
N GLU A 377 -8.47 -9.47 -14.19
CA GLU A 377 -8.84 -8.96 -15.52
C GLU A 377 -8.54 -7.46 -15.65
N GLN A 378 -8.78 -6.68 -14.61
CA GLN A 378 -8.37 -5.29 -14.58
C GLN A 378 -6.84 -5.13 -14.69
N ALA A 379 -6.07 -5.92 -13.95
CA ALA A 379 -4.61 -5.89 -14.02
C ALA A 379 -4.08 -6.29 -15.42
N LYS A 380 -4.67 -7.30 -16.05
CA LYS A 380 -4.37 -7.68 -17.45
C LYS A 380 -4.68 -6.57 -18.44
N ALA A 381 -5.75 -5.79 -18.22
CA ALA A 381 -6.04 -4.64 -19.07
C ALA A 381 -4.94 -3.57 -18.98
N PHE A 382 -4.38 -3.33 -17.79
CA PHE A 382 -3.21 -2.45 -17.66
C PHE A 382 -2.01 -3.00 -18.44
N ALA A 383 -1.73 -4.28 -18.38
CA ALA A 383 -0.66 -4.89 -19.17
C ALA A 383 -0.89 -4.75 -20.69
N SER A 384 -2.11 -5.04 -21.17
CA SER A 384 -2.44 -4.95 -22.59
C SER A 384 -2.45 -3.50 -23.12
N GLN A 385 -2.69 -2.52 -22.27
CA GLN A 385 -2.70 -1.09 -22.59
C GLN A 385 -1.35 -0.39 -22.33
N LYS A 386 -0.29 -1.10 -21.95
CA LYS A 386 1.05 -0.50 -21.83
C LYS A 386 1.50 0.18 -23.14
N PRO A 387 1.24 -0.37 -24.36
CA PRO A 387 1.53 0.34 -25.61
C PRO A 387 0.83 1.69 -25.74
N TYR A 388 -0.37 1.88 -25.17
CA TYR A 388 -1.01 3.20 -25.11
C TYR A 388 -0.16 4.20 -24.32
N TYR A 389 0.34 3.80 -23.14
CA TYR A 389 1.25 4.65 -22.34
C TYR A 389 2.51 5.02 -23.14
N LEU A 390 3.13 4.04 -23.79
CA LEU A 390 4.32 4.27 -24.64
C LEU A 390 4.01 5.20 -25.80
N GLY A 391 2.84 5.09 -26.43
CA GLY A 391 2.41 5.97 -27.52
C GLY A 391 2.28 7.45 -27.11
N LEU A 392 1.98 7.74 -25.82
CA LEU A 392 1.95 9.12 -25.32
C LEU A 392 3.32 9.80 -25.39
N HIS A 393 4.40 9.05 -25.24
CA HIS A 393 5.79 9.55 -25.38
C HIS A 393 6.09 9.97 -26.83
N VAL A 394 5.72 9.14 -27.80
CA VAL A 394 5.95 9.40 -29.23
C VAL A 394 5.18 10.64 -29.69
N ASN A 395 3.89 10.71 -29.36
CA ASN A 395 3.02 11.85 -29.72
C ASN A 395 3.52 13.17 -29.12
N ASN A 396 4.07 13.14 -27.91
CA ASN A 396 4.61 14.34 -27.28
C ASN A 396 5.93 14.79 -27.91
N ALA A 397 6.80 13.85 -28.30
CA ALA A 397 8.04 14.15 -29.02
C ALA A 397 7.77 14.79 -30.38
N THR A 398 6.80 14.25 -31.14
CA THR A 398 6.38 14.79 -32.43
C THR A 398 5.79 16.21 -32.31
N LYS A 399 4.94 16.47 -31.30
CA LYS A 399 4.41 17.81 -31.03
C LYS A 399 5.49 18.82 -30.63
N LYS A 400 6.52 18.38 -29.87
CA LYS A 400 7.66 19.25 -29.51
C LYS A 400 8.55 19.54 -30.72
N ALA A 401 8.82 18.55 -31.57
CA ALA A 401 9.59 18.74 -32.79
C ALA A 401 8.91 19.72 -33.76
N ALA A 402 7.58 19.57 -33.93
CA ALA A 402 6.80 20.50 -34.75
C ALA A 402 6.82 21.97 -34.26
N LYS A 403 6.93 22.17 -32.92
CA LYS A 403 7.06 23.54 -32.35
C LYS A 403 8.44 24.14 -32.44
N LEU A 404 9.47 23.37 -32.77
CA LEU A 404 10.84 23.82 -32.96
C LEU A 404 11.15 24.20 -34.43
N ILE A 405 10.20 23.92 -35.34
CA ILE A 405 10.33 24.17 -36.77
C ILE A 405 9.48 25.40 -37.19
N VAL A 406 8.78 26.01 -36.26
CA VAL A 406 8.09 27.32 -36.45
C VAL A 406 8.79 28.38 -35.59
#